data_116d23664c049dbf21c128e0dbd9341e
#
_entry.id   116d23664c049dbf21c128e0dbd9341e
#
_cell.length_a   1.000
_cell.length_b   1.000
_cell.length_c   1.000
_cell.angle_alpha   90.00
_cell.angle_beta   90.00
_cell.angle_gamma   90.00
#
_symmetry.space_group_name_H-M   'P 1'
#
loop_
_entity.id
_entity.type
_entity.pdbx_description
1 polymer ?
#
loop_
_entity_poly.entity_id
_entity_poly.type
_entity_poly.pdbx_seq_one_letter_code
_entity_poly.pdbx_strand_id
1 'polypeptide(L)'
;MKKLIFFFNIGMIISCSSNSEEIENIVDIKTSIIKSEIVEIYLLKPLNDSRGYCIDILGSKSNADINKRLQSHTCYSYQGEVSVDQGFDYYKINDNEFYIPFFKVCMETEKIEKSSRLVLNNCDKNQKQKFVFQVDGKIQPLSNLNLCLTISENFREGGGGNPVHLIRDLSLQICEDKFLSQQKWGIR
;
A
#
# COMPACT_ATOMS: atom_id res chain seq x y z
N MET A 1 -69.69 -24.30 53.95
CA MET A 1 -68.97 -23.08 53.69
C MET A 1 -67.72 -23.46 52.89
N LYS A 2 -67.73 -23.27 51.53
CA LYS A 2 -66.58 -23.58 50.62
C LYS A 2 -65.89 -22.31 50.36
N LYS A 3 -64.57 -22.22 50.74
CA LYS A 3 -63.71 -21.11 50.40
C LYS A 3 -63.15 -21.34 49.01
N LEU A 4 -63.42 -20.40 48.11
CA LEU A 4 -62.84 -20.32 46.72
C LEU A 4 -61.52 -19.61 46.80
N ILE A 5 -60.46 -20.27 46.40
CA ILE A 5 -59.12 -19.69 46.31
C ILE A 5 -58.89 -19.27 44.83
N PHE A 6 -58.75 -17.96 44.60
CA PHE A 6 -58.38 -17.42 43.31
C PHE A 6 -56.87 -17.43 43.20
N PHE A 7 -56.35 -18.19 42.25
CA PHE A 7 -54.89 -18.03 41.80
C PHE A 7 -54.82 -16.94 40.80
N PHE A 8 -54.04 -15.88 41.14
CA PHE A 8 -53.64 -14.84 40.24
C PHE A 8 -52.40 -15.32 39.51
N ASN A 9 -52.51 -15.58 38.17
CA ASN A 9 -51.38 -15.83 37.31
C ASN A 9 -50.81 -14.47 36.88
N ILE A 10 -49.62 -14.09 37.41
CA ILE A 10 -48.87 -12.96 36.95
C ILE A 10 -48.07 -13.44 35.76
N GLY A 11 -48.52 -13.11 34.54
CA GLY A 11 -47.77 -13.30 33.31
C GLY A 11 -46.59 -12.32 33.29
N MET A 12 -45.36 -12.86 33.36
CA MET A 12 -44.14 -12.12 33.21
C MET A 12 -43.92 -11.86 31.71
N ILE A 13 -44.20 -10.63 31.26
CA ILE A 13 -43.87 -10.20 29.89
C ILE A 13 -42.37 -9.90 29.85
N ILE A 14 -41.58 -10.81 29.28
CA ILE A 14 -40.20 -10.56 28.95
C ILE A 14 -40.20 -9.67 27.72
N SER A 15 -40.00 -8.37 27.93
CA SER A 15 -39.73 -7.42 26.83
C SER A 15 -38.33 -7.68 26.32
N CYS A 16 -38.20 -8.30 25.15
CA CYS A 16 -36.96 -8.30 24.38
C CYS A 16 -36.75 -6.89 23.81
N SER A 17 -36.07 -6.02 24.55
CA SER A 17 -35.49 -4.81 23.99
C SER A 17 -34.28 -5.24 23.19
N SER A 18 -34.38 -5.28 21.88
CA SER A 18 -33.25 -5.48 20.97
C SER A 18 -32.33 -4.27 21.08
N ASN A 19 -31.11 -4.49 21.54
CA ASN A 19 -30.08 -3.49 21.68
C ASN A 19 -29.61 -2.99 20.28
N SER A 20 -30.35 -2.04 19.72
CA SER A 20 -29.92 -1.31 18.53
C SER A 20 -28.61 -0.53 18.77
N GLU A 21 -28.39 -0.05 19.99
CA GLU A 21 -27.18 0.65 20.40
C GLU A 21 -25.91 -0.23 20.41
N GLU A 22 -26.04 -1.53 20.74
CA GLU A 22 -24.90 -2.47 20.71
C GLU A 22 -24.47 -2.80 19.28
N ILE A 23 -25.41 -2.85 18.35
CA ILE A 23 -25.10 -3.12 16.93
C ILE A 23 -24.47 -1.91 16.27
N GLU A 24 -24.92 -0.69 16.56
CA GLU A 24 -24.28 0.54 16.08
C GLU A 24 -22.86 0.68 16.60
N ASN A 25 -22.62 0.41 17.88
CA ASN A 25 -21.26 0.45 18.45
C ASN A 25 -20.33 -0.61 17.85
N ILE A 26 -20.82 -1.81 17.48
CA ILE A 26 -20.02 -2.85 16.82
C ILE A 26 -19.69 -2.47 15.37
N VAL A 27 -20.61 -1.79 14.68
CA VAL A 27 -20.39 -1.29 13.32
C VAL A 27 -19.36 -0.15 13.33
N ASP A 28 -19.47 0.78 14.28
CA ASP A 28 -18.50 1.89 14.44
C ASP A 28 -17.09 1.38 14.84
N ILE A 29 -17.01 0.37 15.70
CA ILE A 29 -15.73 -0.27 16.06
C ILE A 29 -15.13 -1.00 14.86
N LYS A 30 -15.93 -1.70 14.03
CA LYS A 30 -15.42 -2.30 12.79
C LYS A 30 -14.98 -1.29 11.76
N THR A 31 -15.64 -0.14 11.67
CA THR A 31 -15.27 0.94 10.73
C THR A 31 -14.06 1.71 11.22
N SER A 32 -13.82 1.81 12.54
CA SER A 32 -12.64 2.46 13.12
C SER A 32 -11.35 1.62 13.05
N ILE A 33 -11.45 0.30 12.79
CA ILE A 33 -10.30 -0.61 12.72
C ILE A 33 -9.69 -0.68 11.31
N ILE A 34 -10.33 -0.11 10.29
CA ILE A 34 -9.69 0.05 8.97
C ILE A 34 -8.94 1.41 8.96
N LYS A 35 -7.99 1.55 9.87
CA LYS A 35 -6.99 2.62 9.78
C LYS A 35 -6.01 2.17 8.71
N SER A 36 -6.10 2.73 7.50
CA SER A 36 -5.06 2.53 6.50
C SER A 36 -3.73 3.04 7.09
N GLU A 37 -2.79 2.16 7.28
CA GLU A 37 -1.44 2.53 7.68
C GLU A 37 -0.69 2.88 6.39
N ILE A 38 -0.32 4.16 6.28
CA ILE A 38 0.41 4.65 5.11
C ILE A 38 1.90 4.46 5.34
N VAL A 39 2.52 3.76 4.44
CA VAL A 39 3.93 3.41 4.47
C VAL A 39 4.62 3.82 3.18
N GLU A 40 5.92 4.06 3.24
CA GLU A 40 6.75 4.17 2.03
C GLU A 40 7.49 2.87 1.76
N ILE A 41 7.65 2.55 0.48
CA ILE A 41 8.45 1.41 0.00
C ILE A 41 9.78 1.97 -0.45
N TYR A 42 10.85 1.64 0.28
CA TYR A 42 12.18 2.20 0.07
C TYR A 42 13.21 1.14 -0.29
N LEU A 43 14.21 1.52 -1.05
CA LEU A 43 15.33 0.66 -1.38
C LEU A 43 16.22 0.44 -0.14
N LEU A 44 16.48 -0.80 0.25
CA LEU A 44 17.26 -1.12 1.46
C LEU A 44 18.68 -0.58 1.39
N LYS A 45 19.29 -0.57 0.19
CA LYS A 45 20.61 0.03 -0.01
C LYS A 45 20.46 1.46 -0.55
N PRO A 46 20.92 2.49 0.17
CA PRO A 46 20.69 3.89 -0.21
C PRO A 46 21.45 4.32 -1.48
N LEU A 47 22.33 3.48 -2.05
CA LEU A 47 23.15 3.76 -3.22
C LEU A 47 24.02 5.02 -3.02
N ASN A 48 23.81 6.03 -3.87
CA ASN A 48 24.60 7.28 -3.91
C ASN A 48 23.92 8.45 -3.17
N ASP A 49 22.80 8.24 -2.48
CA ASP A 49 22.10 9.27 -1.72
C ASP A 49 21.67 8.72 -0.36
N SER A 50 22.16 9.32 0.74
CA SER A 50 21.90 8.87 2.10
C SER A 50 20.42 8.96 2.51
N ARG A 51 19.59 9.76 1.83
CA ARG A 51 18.14 9.83 2.01
C ARG A 51 17.45 8.55 1.52
N GLY A 52 18.12 7.77 0.67
CA GLY A 52 17.59 6.58 0.03
C GLY A 52 16.63 6.89 -1.11
N TYR A 53 16.08 5.82 -1.70
CA TYR A 53 15.17 5.89 -2.83
C TYR A 53 13.85 5.20 -2.50
N CYS A 54 12.73 5.89 -2.72
CA CYS A 54 11.38 5.37 -2.54
C CYS A 54 10.66 5.21 -3.89
N ILE A 55 9.71 4.27 -3.97
CA ILE A 55 8.79 4.21 -5.11
C ILE A 55 7.93 5.47 -5.09
N ASP A 56 7.80 6.12 -6.26
CA ASP A 56 7.31 7.49 -6.35
C ASP A 56 6.50 7.70 -7.64
N ILE A 57 5.49 8.57 -7.56
CA ILE A 57 4.76 9.05 -8.73
C ILE A 57 5.49 10.28 -9.29
N LEU A 58 5.68 10.32 -10.60
CA LEU A 58 6.31 11.49 -11.25
C LEU A 58 5.54 12.77 -10.96
N GLY A 59 6.21 13.75 -10.41
CA GLY A 59 5.62 15.04 -10.03
C GLY A 59 6.02 15.44 -8.62
N SER A 60 5.11 16.02 -7.84
CA SER A 60 5.40 16.43 -6.46
C SER A 60 4.13 16.38 -5.61
N LYS A 61 4.16 15.59 -4.57
CA LYS A 61 3.09 15.49 -3.57
C LYS A 61 1.71 15.32 -4.23
N SER A 62 0.71 16.12 -3.84
CA SER A 62 -0.65 16.06 -4.39
C SER A 62 -0.78 16.44 -5.87
N ASN A 63 0.25 17.05 -6.46
CA ASN A 63 0.31 17.43 -7.88
C ASN A 63 1.05 16.38 -8.74
N ALA A 64 1.33 15.20 -8.20
CA ALA A 64 1.93 14.11 -8.96
C ALA A 64 1.00 13.64 -10.10
N ASP A 65 1.58 13.28 -11.25
CA ASP A 65 0.83 12.90 -12.46
C ASP A 65 0.67 11.38 -12.55
N ILE A 66 -0.51 10.90 -12.19
CA ILE A 66 -0.87 9.47 -12.22
C ILE A 66 -0.92 8.86 -13.64
N ASN A 67 -0.90 9.69 -14.69
CA ASN A 67 -0.86 9.21 -16.08
C ASN A 67 0.57 8.94 -16.56
N LYS A 68 1.55 9.19 -15.71
CA LYS A 68 2.96 8.90 -15.98
C LYS A 68 3.37 7.58 -15.33
N ARG A 69 4.48 7.02 -15.82
CA ARG A 69 5.09 5.83 -15.22
C ARG A 69 5.57 6.12 -13.78
N LEU A 70 5.53 5.09 -12.94
CA LEU A 70 6.20 5.13 -11.66
C LEU A 70 7.73 5.26 -11.86
N GLN A 71 8.35 5.92 -10.93
CA GLN A 71 9.79 6.11 -10.82
C GLN A 71 10.25 5.78 -9.40
N SER A 72 11.55 5.81 -9.16
CA SER A 72 12.09 5.91 -7.82
C SER A 72 12.69 7.30 -7.64
N HIS A 73 12.40 7.89 -6.51
CA HIS A 73 12.81 9.25 -6.16
C HIS A 73 13.45 9.24 -4.77
N THR A 74 14.35 10.17 -4.48
CA THR A 74 14.84 10.37 -3.12
C THR A 74 13.67 10.43 -2.15
N CYS A 75 13.71 9.61 -1.09
CA CYS A 75 12.62 9.53 -0.12
C CYS A 75 12.36 10.88 0.57
N TYR A 76 11.09 11.19 0.84
CA TYR A 76 10.70 12.40 1.55
C TYR A 76 10.59 12.22 3.07
N SER A 77 10.60 11.00 3.60
CA SER A 77 10.42 10.70 5.03
C SER A 77 11.48 11.33 5.94
N TYR A 78 12.64 11.76 5.41
CA TYR A 78 13.59 12.56 6.18
C TYR A 78 13.01 13.91 6.61
N GLN A 79 11.88 14.34 6.04
CA GLN A 79 11.12 15.53 6.43
C GLN A 79 10.07 15.25 7.52
N GLY A 80 9.95 13.99 7.99
CA GLY A 80 9.10 13.57 9.11
C GLY A 80 7.80 12.85 8.73
N GLU A 81 7.31 12.97 7.52
CA GLU A 81 6.05 12.35 7.06
C GLU A 81 6.22 11.64 5.72
N VAL A 82 5.44 10.55 5.54
CA VAL A 82 5.34 9.88 4.24
C VAL A 82 4.59 10.79 3.27
N SER A 83 5.22 11.14 2.17
CA SER A 83 4.58 11.96 1.14
C SER A 83 3.49 11.19 0.40
N VAL A 84 2.39 11.86 0.03
CA VAL A 84 1.22 11.23 -0.60
C VAL A 84 1.53 10.57 -1.96
N ASP A 85 2.58 11.02 -2.64
CA ASP A 85 3.08 10.47 -3.91
C ASP A 85 4.06 9.29 -3.72
N GLN A 86 4.44 8.99 -2.46
CA GLN A 86 5.26 7.85 -2.05
C GLN A 86 4.53 6.92 -1.07
N GLY A 87 3.27 7.22 -0.73
CA GLY A 87 2.51 6.55 0.31
C GLY A 87 1.64 5.40 -0.20
N PHE A 88 1.91 4.19 0.28
CA PHE A 88 1.17 2.97 -0.03
C PHE A 88 0.37 2.50 1.19
N ASP A 89 -0.73 1.80 0.97
CA ASP A 89 -1.50 1.14 2.02
C ASP A 89 -0.83 -0.18 2.43
N TYR A 90 -0.33 -0.25 3.67
CA TYR A 90 0.36 -1.42 4.20
C TYR A 90 -0.47 -2.71 4.13
N TYR A 91 -1.76 -2.64 4.47
CA TYR A 91 -2.63 -3.82 4.48
C TYR A 91 -2.88 -4.34 3.07
N LYS A 92 -2.98 -3.44 2.09
CA LYS A 92 -3.14 -3.80 0.69
C LYS A 92 -1.89 -4.48 0.11
N ILE A 93 -0.69 -4.07 0.53
CA ILE A 93 0.55 -4.76 0.14
C ILE A 93 0.51 -6.22 0.59
N ASN A 94 0.03 -6.52 1.79
CA ASN A 94 -0.13 -7.89 2.29
C ASN A 94 -1.16 -8.71 1.49
N ASP A 95 -2.10 -8.03 0.83
CA ASP A 95 -3.08 -8.62 -0.10
C ASP A 95 -2.55 -8.71 -1.56
N ASN A 96 -1.25 -8.49 -1.76
CA ASN A 96 -0.59 -8.44 -3.07
C ASN A 96 -1.08 -7.29 -3.97
N GLU A 97 -1.59 -6.20 -3.40
CA GLU A 97 -2.11 -5.04 -4.10
C GLU A 97 -1.35 -3.78 -3.64
N PHE A 98 -0.60 -3.16 -4.52
CA PHE A 98 0.19 -1.97 -4.22
C PHE A 98 -0.65 -0.72 -4.49
N TYR A 99 -1.53 -0.41 -3.55
CA TYR A 99 -2.51 0.67 -3.62
C TYR A 99 -1.96 1.98 -3.04
N ILE A 100 -2.18 3.09 -3.74
CA ILE A 100 -1.82 4.45 -3.31
C ILE A 100 -3.11 5.20 -2.94
N PRO A 101 -3.45 5.32 -1.65
CA PRO A 101 -4.79 5.75 -1.20
C PRO A 101 -5.14 7.18 -1.60
N PHE A 102 -4.17 8.11 -1.57
CA PHE A 102 -4.43 9.50 -1.91
C PHE A 102 -4.94 9.67 -3.35
N PHE A 103 -4.37 8.93 -4.29
CA PHE A 103 -4.73 8.98 -5.70
C PHE A 103 -5.76 7.93 -6.10
N LYS A 104 -6.08 6.98 -5.21
CA LYS A 104 -7.04 5.87 -5.44
C LYS A 104 -6.67 4.99 -6.63
N VAL A 105 -5.39 4.73 -6.83
CA VAL A 105 -4.83 3.93 -7.93
C VAL A 105 -3.94 2.80 -7.42
N CYS A 106 -3.74 1.79 -8.26
CA CYS A 106 -2.87 0.66 -8.00
C CYS A 106 -1.65 0.66 -8.93
N MET A 107 -0.50 0.22 -8.42
CA MET A 107 0.67 -0.08 -9.23
C MET A 107 0.35 -1.23 -10.19
N GLU A 108 0.70 -1.07 -11.45
CA GLU A 108 0.53 -2.06 -12.51
C GLU A 108 1.80 -2.15 -13.36
N THR A 109 2.16 -3.34 -13.82
CA THR A 109 3.17 -3.47 -14.88
C THR A 109 2.52 -3.41 -16.26
N GLU A 110 3.15 -2.71 -17.22
CA GLU A 110 2.63 -2.67 -18.61
C GLU A 110 2.50 -4.08 -19.18
N LYS A 111 3.51 -4.94 -18.90
CA LYS A 111 3.56 -6.35 -19.29
C LYS A 111 4.28 -7.17 -18.23
N ILE A 112 4.03 -8.47 -18.16
CA ILE A 112 4.72 -9.39 -17.25
C ILE A 112 5.96 -9.96 -17.95
N GLU A 113 6.90 -9.09 -18.29
CA GLU A 113 8.15 -9.43 -18.99
C GLU A 113 9.31 -8.53 -18.53
N LYS A 114 10.53 -8.95 -18.86
CA LYS A 114 11.74 -8.17 -18.58
C LYS A 114 11.66 -6.80 -19.25
N SER A 115 12.18 -5.77 -18.55
CA SER A 115 12.21 -4.36 -18.96
C SER A 115 10.85 -3.67 -19.01
N SER A 116 9.78 -4.34 -18.57
CA SER A 116 8.47 -3.73 -18.44
C SER A 116 8.47 -2.62 -17.40
N ARG A 117 7.80 -1.52 -17.70
CA ARG A 117 7.65 -0.36 -16.83
C ARG A 117 6.49 -0.55 -15.88
N LEU A 118 6.51 0.25 -14.81
CA LEU A 118 5.42 0.33 -13.83
C LEU A 118 4.60 1.60 -14.12
N VAL A 119 3.30 1.43 -14.14
CA VAL A 119 2.29 2.49 -14.36
C VAL A 119 1.26 2.46 -13.24
N LEU A 120 0.33 3.40 -13.26
CA LEU A 120 -0.78 3.48 -12.31
C LEU A 120 -2.11 3.35 -13.07
N ASN A 121 -2.99 2.51 -12.54
CA ASN A 121 -4.33 2.32 -13.09
C ASN A 121 -5.37 2.19 -11.97
N ASN A 122 -6.65 2.26 -12.33
CA ASN A 122 -7.73 1.90 -11.42
C ASN A 122 -7.51 0.48 -10.90
N CYS A 123 -7.74 0.25 -9.62
CA CYS A 123 -7.59 -1.06 -9.02
C CYS A 123 -8.70 -2.00 -9.49
N ASP A 124 -8.36 -2.97 -10.32
CA ASP A 124 -9.28 -3.98 -10.89
C ASP A 124 -8.85 -5.41 -10.57
N LYS A 125 -7.75 -5.56 -9.82
CA LYS A 125 -7.18 -6.85 -9.39
C LYS A 125 -6.73 -7.77 -10.53
N ASN A 126 -6.47 -7.23 -11.72
CA ASN A 126 -5.93 -8.01 -12.83
C ASN A 126 -4.52 -8.53 -12.52
N GLN A 127 -4.02 -9.51 -13.29
CA GLN A 127 -2.74 -10.17 -13.04
C GLN A 127 -1.54 -9.21 -13.06
N LYS A 128 -1.61 -8.11 -13.81
CA LYS A 128 -0.53 -7.12 -13.91
C LYS A 128 -0.44 -6.20 -12.68
N GLN A 129 -1.48 -6.19 -11.83
CA GLN A 129 -1.54 -5.46 -10.56
C GLN A 129 -1.18 -6.32 -9.35
N LYS A 130 -0.97 -7.63 -9.54
CA LYS A 130 -0.66 -8.57 -8.46
C LYS A 130 0.85 -8.70 -8.27
N PHE A 131 1.35 -8.19 -7.16
CA PHE A 131 2.75 -8.29 -6.76
C PHE A 131 2.87 -8.88 -5.37
N VAL A 132 3.85 -9.72 -5.16
CA VAL A 132 4.21 -10.22 -3.83
C VAL A 132 5.44 -9.48 -3.30
N PHE A 133 5.33 -9.00 -2.07
CA PHE A 133 6.47 -8.48 -1.30
C PHE A 133 7.07 -9.63 -0.50
N GLN A 134 8.23 -10.11 -0.92
CA GLN A 134 8.91 -11.26 -0.30
C GLN A 134 9.60 -10.88 1.01
N VAL A 135 9.74 -11.84 1.91
CA VAL A 135 10.43 -11.66 3.19
C VAL A 135 11.92 -11.26 3.03
N ASP A 136 12.52 -11.56 1.88
CA ASP A 136 13.90 -11.16 1.55
C ASP A 136 13.99 -9.77 0.91
N GLY A 137 12.87 -9.05 0.79
CA GLY A 137 12.76 -7.69 0.27
C GLY A 137 12.52 -7.59 -1.23
N LYS A 138 12.38 -8.70 -1.97
CA LYS A 138 12.04 -8.63 -3.39
C LYS A 138 10.56 -8.29 -3.59
N ILE A 139 10.25 -7.50 -4.60
CA ILE A 139 8.89 -7.25 -5.08
C ILE A 139 8.78 -7.88 -6.48
N GLN A 140 7.85 -8.82 -6.65
CA GLN A 140 7.76 -9.66 -7.84
C GLN A 140 6.32 -9.75 -8.32
N PRO A 141 6.06 -9.74 -9.67
CA PRO A 141 4.73 -10.10 -10.17
C PRO A 141 4.34 -11.50 -9.70
N LEU A 142 3.17 -11.66 -9.12
CA LEU A 142 2.71 -12.94 -8.55
C LEU A 142 2.67 -14.06 -9.62
N SER A 143 2.43 -13.70 -10.87
CA SER A 143 2.40 -14.63 -12.01
C SER A 143 3.77 -14.99 -12.59
N ASN A 144 4.86 -14.29 -12.19
CA ASN A 144 6.21 -14.58 -12.65
C ASN A 144 7.26 -14.18 -11.62
N LEU A 145 7.60 -15.08 -10.73
CA LEU A 145 8.56 -14.85 -9.63
C LEU A 145 10.04 -14.79 -10.09
N ASN A 146 10.32 -14.94 -11.38
CA ASN A 146 11.67 -14.71 -11.92
C ASN A 146 11.95 -13.23 -12.22
N LEU A 147 10.93 -12.37 -12.11
CA LEU A 147 11.03 -10.93 -12.32
C LEU A 147 10.99 -10.19 -10.99
N CYS A 148 11.88 -9.22 -10.83
CA CYS A 148 11.98 -8.36 -9.64
C CYS A 148 11.80 -6.89 -10.03
N LEU A 149 11.06 -6.14 -9.21
CA LEU A 149 11.05 -4.68 -9.30
C LEU A 149 12.47 -4.16 -9.06
N THR A 150 12.99 -3.44 -10.03
CA THR A 150 14.40 -3.04 -10.08
C THR A 150 14.51 -1.54 -10.35
N ILE A 151 15.31 -0.87 -9.52
CA ILE A 151 15.71 0.53 -9.76
C ILE A 151 16.91 0.57 -10.72
N SER A 152 16.92 1.54 -11.64
CA SER A 152 18.04 1.67 -12.60
C SER A 152 19.34 2.07 -11.89
N GLU A 153 20.48 1.69 -12.46
CA GLU A 153 21.79 2.15 -12.02
C GLU A 153 21.99 3.65 -12.31
N ASN A 154 21.49 4.11 -13.46
CA ASN A 154 21.54 5.51 -13.84
C ASN A 154 20.53 6.34 -13.07
N PHE A 155 20.90 7.59 -12.80
CA PHE A 155 20.03 8.57 -12.17
C PHE A 155 20.05 9.91 -12.91
N ARG A 156 19.06 10.73 -12.64
CA ARG A 156 18.97 12.12 -13.08
C ARG A 156 18.58 13.01 -11.89
N GLU A 157 18.87 14.28 -12.00
CA GLU A 157 18.42 15.27 -11.01
C GLU A 157 16.93 15.55 -11.17
N GLY A 158 16.25 15.75 -10.04
CA GLY A 158 14.88 16.19 -9.95
C GLY A 158 14.75 17.71 -10.04
N GLY A 159 13.51 18.19 -9.91
CA GLY A 159 13.18 19.62 -10.02
C GLY A 159 13.35 20.46 -8.75
N GLY A 160 13.83 19.91 -7.64
CA GLY A 160 13.90 20.64 -6.37
C GLY A 160 14.73 19.96 -5.29
N GLY A 161 14.69 20.55 -4.09
CA GLY A 161 15.44 20.08 -2.93
C GLY A 161 16.79 20.75 -2.76
N ASN A 162 17.30 20.76 -1.52
CA ASN A 162 18.66 21.15 -1.20
C ASN A 162 19.19 20.18 -0.11
N PRO A 163 20.04 19.21 -0.46
CA PRO A 163 20.55 18.93 -1.81
C PRO A 163 19.44 18.51 -2.79
N VAL A 164 19.70 18.66 -4.10
CA VAL A 164 18.75 18.32 -5.15
C VAL A 164 18.29 16.86 -5.03
N HIS A 165 17.02 16.59 -5.32
CA HIS A 165 16.49 15.22 -5.33
C HIS A 165 16.99 14.46 -6.55
N LEU A 166 17.19 13.16 -6.38
CA LEU A 166 17.62 12.26 -7.45
C LEU A 166 16.49 11.32 -7.85
N ILE A 167 16.42 11.02 -9.14
CA ILE A 167 15.39 10.19 -9.74
C ILE A 167 16.04 9.04 -10.50
N ARG A 168 15.46 7.84 -10.38
CA ARG A 168 15.86 6.64 -11.11
C ARG A 168 14.65 5.97 -11.72
N ASP A 169 14.85 5.31 -12.85
CA ASP A 169 13.77 4.57 -13.50
C ASP A 169 13.48 3.26 -12.76
N LEU A 170 12.22 2.83 -12.78
CA LEU A 170 11.76 1.55 -12.27
C LEU A 170 11.34 0.65 -13.43
N SER A 171 11.70 -0.64 -13.35
CA SER A 171 11.28 -1.66 -14.30
C SER A 171 11.33 -3.05 -13.70
N LEU A 172 10.67 -4.01 -14.34
CA LEU A 172 10.86 -5.42 -14.03
C LEU A 172 12.15 -5.92 -14.70
N GLN A 173 13.03 -6.55 -13.93
CA GLN A 173 14.24 -7.21 -14.45
C GLN A 173 14.30 -8.63 -13.92
N ILE A 174 15.14 -9.48 -14.53
CA ILE A 174 15.41 -10.81 -13.96
C ILE A 174 15.98 -10.64 -12.55
N CYS A 175 15.49 -11.45 -11.62
CA CYS A 175 16.02 -11.50 -10.25
C CYS A 175 17.41 -12.15 -10.28
N GLU A 176 18.46 -11.39 -10.04
CA GLU A 176 19.84 -11.88 -10.05
C GLU A 176 20.63 -11.29 -8.88
N ASP A 177 21.56 -12.08 -8.32
CA ASP A 177 22.37 -11.67 -7.17
C ASP A 177 23.21 -10.40 -7.43
N LYS A 178 23.66 -10.21 -8.66
CA LYS A 178 24.41 -8.99 -9.03
C LYS A 178 23.58 -7.71 -8.92
N PHE A 179 22.24 -7.81 -8.90
CA PHE A 179 21.31 -6.69 -8.78
C PHE A 179 20.68 -6.56 -7.39
N LEU A 180 21.11 -7.31 -6.38
CA LEU A 180 20.51 -7.26 -5.03
C LEU A 180 20.43 -5.84 -4.45
N SER A 181 21.42 -5.00 -4.75
CA SER A 181 21.41 -3.60 -4.29
C SER A 181 20.32 -2.73 -4.95
N GLN A 182 19.76 -3.18 -6.08
CA GLN A 182 18.75 -2.49 -6.85
C GLN A 182 17.38 -3.18 -6.78
N GLN A 183 17.28 -4.36 -6.14
CA GLN A 183 16.10 -5.21 -6.14
C GLN A 183 15.55 -5.51 -4.74
N LYS A 184 16.20 -5.03 -3.67
CA LYS A 184 15.74 -5.27 -2.30
C LYS A 184 15.14 -4.02 -1.69
N TRP A 185 13.88 -4.15 -1.34
CA TRP A 185 13.03 -3.10 -0.81
C TRP A 185 12.65 -3.37 0.65
N GLY A 186 12.37 -2.32 1.39
CA GLY A 186 11.82 -2.36 2.73
C GLY A 186 10.55 -1.52 2.80
N ILE A 187 9.85 -1.62 3.91
CA ILE A 187 8.65 -0.85 4.24
C ILE A 187 8.93 -0.10 5.55
N ARG A 188 8.55 1.16 5.65
CA ARG A 188 8.61 1.98 6.88
C ARG A 188 7.52 3.03 6.91
#